data_4631a6fc465f76b18c41e44310550705
#
_entry.id   4631a6fc465f76b18c41e44310550705
#
_cell.length_a   1.000
_cell.length_b   1.000
_cell.length_c   1.000
_cell.angle_alpha   90.00
_cell.angle_beta   90.00
_cell.angle_gamma   90.00
#
_symmetry.space_group_name_H-M   'P 1'
#
loop_
_entity.id
_entity.type
_entity.pdbx_description
1 polymer ?
#
loop_
_entity_poly.entity_id
_entity_poly.type
_entity_poly.pdbx_seq_one_letter_code
_entity_poly.pdbx_strand_id
1 'polypeptide(L)'
;MRAVLSRLAVGGAALLAGAATLLLGPAVPAHADTVFIEVNPSTILAGYQVALRGSCGANPNAAKATSSAFGTVTLTPEKGFLIGSATIPSDKKPAGYSVKLTCASGSTATTTVWVISASSTPTKGPNTGGGYLAHGGGGTGLLAGGLAAVAAGGALAFWTARRRREVRQ
;
A
#
# COMPACT_ATOMS: atom_id res chain seq x y z
N MET A 1 -88.83 32.32 18.48
CA MET A 1 -89.48 31.04 18.07
C MET A 1 -88.48 30.31 17.17
N ARG A 2 -88.08 29.15 17.61
CA ARG A 2 -87.74 27.97 16.81
C ARG A 2 -86.62 28.22 15.78
N ALA A 3 -85.50 27.69 16.09
CA ALA A 3 -85.08 26.27 15.96
C ALA A 3 -84.60 26.03 14.53
N VAL A 4 -83.44 25.52 14.44
CA VAL A 4 -83.05 24.14 14.19
C VAL A 4 -82.02 23.99 13.06
N LEU A 5 -81.03 23.28 13.42
CA LEU A 5 -80.22 22.31 12.65
C LEU A 5 -79.08 22.87 11.81
N SER A 6 -77.90 22.75 12.37
CA SER A 6 -77.09 21.50 12.31
C SER A 6 -77.04 20.88 10.90
N ARG A 7 -76.00 21.11 10.23
CA ARG A 7 -75.38 20.01 9.47
C ARG A 7 -73.89 20.20 9.32
N LEU A 8 -73.25 19.30 9.89
CA LEU A 8 -71.90 18.84 9.60
C LEU A 8 -71.60 18.89 8.12
N ALA A 9 -70.60 19.58 7.74
CA ALA A 9 -69.85 19.30 6.52
C ALA A 9 -68.44 18.89 6.90
N VAL A 10 -68.36 17.59 7.07
CA VAL A 10 -67.10 16.85 6.93
C VAL A 10 -66.73 16.98 5.46
N GLY A 11 -65.63 17.49 5.17
CA GLY A 11 -65.25 17.64 3.78
C GLY A 11 -63.78 18.00 3.62
N GLY A 12 -62.99 16.98 3.46
CA GLY A 12 -61.84 17.06 2.58
C GLY A 12 -60.58 17.76 3.11
N ALA A 13 -59.90 17.11 4.00
CA ALA A 13 -58.45 17.26 4.05
C ALA A 13 -57.89 16.75 2.70
N ALA A 14 -57.78 17.68 1.76
CA ALA A 14 -57.03 17.41 0.53
C ALA A 14 -55.55 17.26 0.92
N LEU A 15 -55.13 16.02 1.02
CA LEU A 15 -53.73 15.62 1.07
C LEU A 15 -53.09 16.06 -0.26
N LEU A 16 -52.51 17.25 -0.25
CA LEU A 16 -51.50 17.63 -1.22
C LEU A 16 -50.23 16.81 -0.91
N ALA A 17 -50.26 15.55 -1.34
CA ALA A 17 -49.09 14.77 -1.51
C ALA A 17 -48.26 15.42 -2.63
N GLY A 18 -47.50 16.43 -2.27
CA GLY A 18 -46.47 17.01 -3.10
C GLY A 18 -45.48 15.91 -3.41
N ALA A 19 -45.57 15.33 -4.58
CA ALA A 19 -44.56 14.47 -5.14
C ALA A 19 -43.31 15.33 -5.36
N ALA A 20 -42.47 15.43 -4.35
CA ALA A 20 -41.12 15.86 -4.49
C ALA A 20 -40.38 14.75 -5.26
N THR A 21 -40.54 14.73 -6.58
CA THR A 21 -39.68 13.97 -7.46
C THR A 21 -38.26 14.56 -7.32
N LEU A 22 -37.51 14.02 -6.36
CA LEU A 22 -36.09 14.12 -6.32
C LEU A 22 -35.57 13.64 -7.66
N LEU A 23 -35.15 14.58 -8.51
CA LEU A 23 -34.36 14.34 -9.69
C LEU A 23 -33.00 13.83 -9.21
N LEU A 24 -32.94 12.54 -8.81
CA LEU A 24 -31.67 11.84 -8.74
C LEU A 24 -31.25 11.63 -10.21
N GLY A 25 -30.65 12.66 -10.78
CA GLY A 25 -29.88 12.50 -11.99
C GLY A 25 -28.81 11.43 -11.72
N PRO A 26 -28.45 10.61 -12.72
CA PRO A 26 -27.34 9.69 -12.56
C PRO A 26 -26.14 10.51 -12.12
N ALA A 27 -25.62 10.24 -10.92
CA ALA A 27 -24.38 10.82 -10.45
C ALA A 27 -23.30 10.29 -11.41
N VAL A 28 -22.92 11.12 -12.37
CA VAL A 28 -21.75 10.85 -13.20
C VAL A 28 -20.59 10.81 -12.23
N PRO A 29 -19.85 9.69 -12.11
CA PRO A 29 -18.67 9.65 -11.27
C PRO A 29 -17.76 10.76 -11.77
N ALA A 30 -17.56 11.79 -10.95
CA ALA A 30 -16.53 12.77 -11.18
C ALA A 30 -15.21 12.00 -11.11
N HIS A 31 -14.66 11.64 -12.26
CA HIS A 31 -13.28 11.21 -12.32
C HIS A 31 -12.47 12.44 -11.89
N ALA A 32 -12.09 12.46 -10.62
CA ALA A 32 -11.09 13.41 -10.17
C ALA A 32 -9.86 13.15 -11.04
N ASP A 33 -9.53 14.09 -11.88
CA ASP A 33 -8.30 14.10 -12.68
C ASP A 33 -7.13 14.08 -11.70
N THR A 34 -6.71 12.87 -11.32
CA THR A 34 -5.68 12.68 -10.30
C THR A 34 -4.33 13.01 -10.90
N VAL A 35 -3.73 14.09 -10.42
CA VAL A 35 -2.34 14.43 -10.75
C VAL A 35 -1.43 13.64 -9.84
N PHE A 36 -0.59 12.78 -10.40
CA PHE A 36 0.36 11.98 -9.63
C PHE A 36 1.65 11.74 -10.42
N ILE A 37 2.71 11.35 -9.70
CA ILE A 37 3.96 10.83 -10.27
C ILE A 37 4.44 9.64 -9.46
N GLU A 38 4.88 8.62 -10.14
CA GLU A 38 5.47 7.39 -9.62
C GLU A 38 6.86 7.20 -10.21
N VAL A 39 7.77 6.64 -9.41
CA VAL A 39 9.11 6.26 -9.82
C VAL A 39 9.28 4.77 -9.59
N ASN A 40 9.67 4.04 -10.61
CA ASN A 40 9.86 2.60 -10.53
C ASN A 40 11.25 2.19 -11.06
N PRO A 41 12.07 1.56 -10.21
CA PRO A 41 11.88 1.31 -8.78
C PRO A 41 11.98 2.60 -7.95
N SER A 42 11.30 2.64 -6.79
CA SER A 42 11.38 3.77 -5.85
C SER A 42 12.70 3.82 -5.07
N THR A 43 13.43 2.71 -5.06
CA THR A 43 14.79 2.60 -4.47
C THR A 43 15.72 2.01 -5.51
N ILE A 44 16.84 2.69 -5.77
CA ILE A 44 17.74 2.34 -6.86
C ILE A 44 19.19 2.65 -6.51
N LEU A 45 20.11 1.91 -7.10
CA LEU A 45 21.54 2.22 -7.04
C LEU A 45 21.89 3.41 -7.94
N ALA A 46 22.85 4.21 -7.52
CA ALA A 46 23.45 5.22 -8.38
C ALA A 46 24.00 4.56 -9.67
N GLY A 47 23.89 5.23 -10.81
CA GLY A 47 24.27 4.72 -12.12
C GLY A 47 23.18 3.98 -12.89
N TYR A 48 22.03 3.69 -12.29
CA TYR A 48 20.95 2.95 -12.93
C TYR A 48 19.81 3.85 -13.39
N GLN A 49 18.96 3.28 -14.26
CA GLN A 49 17.80 3.96 -14.82
C GLN A 49 16.53 3.67 -14.03
N VAL A 50 15.70 4.70 -13.84
CA VAL A 50 14.34 4.60 -13.29
C VAL A 50 13.32 4.92 -14.37
N ALA A 51 12.19 4.24 -14.33
CA ALA A 51 11.01 4.58 -15.10
C ALA A 51 10.16 5.59 -14.32
N LEU A 52 9.62 6.57 -15.02
CA LEU A 52 8.73 7.59 -14.50
C LEU A 52 7.37 7.42 -15.14
N ARG A 53 6.33 7.35 -14.32
CA ARG A 53 4.94 7.30 -14.73
C ARG A 53 4.17 8.38 -14.02
N GLY A 54 3.39 9.16 -14.75
CA GLY A 54 2.59 10.22 -14.14
C GLY A 54 1.25 10.40 -14.80
N SER A 55 0.44 11.25 -14.22
CA SER A 55 -0.81 11.72 -14.78
C SER A 55 -1.00 13.19 -14.50
N CYS A 56 -1.55 13.90 -15.48
CA CYS A 56 -1.97 15.29 -15.42
C CYS A 56 -3.46 15.42 -15.77
N GLY A 57 -4.26 14.44 -15.39
CA GLY A 57 -5.66 14.33 -15.80
C GLY A 57 -5.77 13.71 -17.20
N ALA A 58 -6.32 14.43 -18.17
CA ALA A 58 -6.52 13.90 -19.52
C ALA A 58 -5.24 13.55 -20.28
N ASN A 59 -4.06 13.99 -19.79
CA ASN A 59 -2.74 13.74 -20.37
C ASN A 59 -2.59 14.04 -21.90
N PRO A 60 -3.18 15.10 -22.43
CA PRO A 60 -3.06 15.39 -23.87
C PRO A 60 -1.67 15.93 -24.24
N ASN A 61 -0.95 16.48 -23.27
CA ASN A 61 0.32 17.16 -23.44
C ASN A 61 1.44 16.53 -22.63
N ALA A 62 2.66 16.68 -23.11
CA ALA A 62 3.85 16.31 -22.36
C ALA A 62 3.97 17.13 -21.06
N ALA A 63 4.56 16.52 -20.02
CA ALA A 63 4.86 17.16 -18.76
C ALA A 63 6.34 17.03 -18.41
N LYS A 64 6.79 17.79 -17.41
CA LYS A 64 8.20 17.78 -16.98
C LYS A 64 8.30 17.19 -15.58
N ALA A 65 9.15 16.19 -15.41
CA ALA A 65 9.59 15.69 -14.12
C ALA A 65 10.96 16.25 -13.78
N THR A 66 11.10 16.86 -12.62
CA THR A 66 12.36 17.48 -12.18
C THR A 66 12.78 16.91 -10.84
N SER A 67 14.04 16.54 -10.71
CA SER A 67 14.65 16.06 -9.48
C SER A 67 16.12 16.43 -9.42
N SER A 68 16.62 16.70 -8.23
CA SER A 68 18.07 16.82 -8.03
C SER A 68 18.81 15.49 -8.20
N ALA A 69 18.10 14.35 -8.26
CA ALA A 69 18.70 13.05 -8.51
C ALA A 69 19.15 12.88 -9.97
N PHE A 70 18.38 13.39 -10.96
CA PHE A 70 18.60 13.13 -12.38
C PHE A 70 18.40 14.36 -13.29
N GLY A 71 18.05 15.52 -12.72
CA GLY A 71 17.76 16.74 -13.49
C GLY A 71 16.31 16.82 -13.96
N THR A 72 16.10 17.28 -15.19
CA THR A 72 14.76 17.44 -15.79
C THR A 72 14.56 16.45 -16.94
N VAL A 73 13.43 15.75 -16.91
CA VAL A 73 13.01 14.78 -17.92
C VAL A 73 11.63 15.14 -18.42
N THR A 74 11.42 15.07 -19.73
CA THR A 74 10.10 15.23 -20.34
C THR A 74 9.39 13.89 -20.39
N LEU A 75 8.18 13.84 -19.86
CA LEU A 75 7.29 12.69 -19.95
C LEU A 75 6.33 12.91 -21.13
N THR A 76 6.18 11.88 -21.97
CA THR A 76 5.30 11.90 -23.14
C THR A 76 4.02 11.10 -22.88
N PRO A 77 2.90 11.52 -23.48
CA PRO A 77 1.65 10.77 -23.39
C PRO A 77 1.77 9.39 -24.02
N GLU A 78 1.43 8.37 -23.26
CA GLU A 78 1.37 6.98 -23.72
C GLU A 78 0.27 6.22 -22.96
N LYS A 79 -0.68 5.62 -23.69
CA LYS A 79 -1.78 4.78 -23.15
C LYS A 79 -2.53 5.41 -21.96
N GLY A 80 -2.78 6.73 -22.02
CA GLY A 80 -3.51 7.46 -20.99
C GLY A 80 -2.66 7.91 -19.79
N PHE A 81 -1.35 7.68 -19.83
CA PHE A 81 -0.39 8.15 -18.82
C PHE A 81 0.72 8.99 -19.46
N LEU A 82 1.51 9.60 -18.63
CA LEU A 82 2.73 10.26 -19.00
C LEU A 82 3.90 9.36 -18.62
N ILE A 83 4.70 8.97 -19.60
CA ILE A 83 5.79 8.01 -19.42
C ILE A 83 7.12 8.66 -19.78
N GLY A 84 8.15 8.34 -19.03
CA GLY A 84 9.52 8.74 -19.28
C GLY A 84 10.52 7.88 -18.52
N SER A 85 11.79 8.13 -18.73
CA SER A 85 12.84 7.45 -17.98
C SER A 85 13.97 8.42 -17.65
N ALA A 86 14.65 8.18 -16.55
CA ALA A 86 15.79 8.98 -16.09
C ALA A 86 16.92 8.07 -15.62
N THR A 87 18.16 8.45 -15.90
CA THR A 87 19.34 7.77 -15.37
C THR A 87 19.87 8.55 -14.16
N ILE A 88 20.04 7.89 -13.05
CA ILE A 88 20.68 8.46 -11.87
C ILE A 88 22.20 8.47 -12.11
N PRO A 89 22.91 9.60 -12.01
CA PRO A 89 24.35 9.63 -12.13
C PRO A 89 25.03 8.70 -11.14
N SER A 90 26.14 8.08 -11.56
CA SER A 90 26.87 7.09 -10.73
C SER A 90 27.55 7.71 -9.50
N ASP A 91 27.81 9.01 -9.53
CA ASP A 91 28.38 9.80 -8.44
C ASP A 91 27.35 10.34 -7.46
N LYS A 92 26.05 10.02 -7.68
CA LYS A 92 24.98 10.51 -6.82
C LYS A 92 25.08 9.90 -5.43
N LYS A 93 25.08 10.76 -4.41
CA LYS A 93 25.17 10.35 -3.01
C LYS A 93 23.89 9.62 -2.58
N PRO A 94 24.00 8.60 -1.71
CA PRO A 94 22.83 7.94 -1.13
C PRO A 94 21.98 8.91 -0.33
N ALA A 95 20.74 9.09 -0.75
CA ALA A 95 19.75 9.95 -0.08
C ALA A 95 18.35 9.74 -0.71
N GLY A 96 17.32 10.29 -0.06
CA GLY A 96 16.01 10.47 -0.64
C GLY A 96 15.97 11.78 -1.45
N TYR A 97 15.56 11.67 -2.71
CA TYR A 97 15.45 12.81 -3.62
C TYR A 97 14.00 13.02 -4.03
N SER A 98 13.52 14.25 -3.88
CA SER A 98 12.19 14.63 -4.34
C SER A 98 12.14 14.65 -5.87
N VAL A 99 11.07 14.10 -6.42
CA VAL A 99 10.74 14.13 -7.84
C VAL A 99 9.43 14.88 -8.02
N LYS A 100 9.47 16.02 -8.70
CA LYS A 100 8.32 16.90 -8.93
C LYS A 100 7.87 16.80 -10.38
N LEU A 101 6.62 16.41 -10.60
CA LEU A 101 5.93 16.54 -11.87
C LEU A 101 5.35 17.94 -11.98
N THR A 102 5.50 18.56 -13.15
CA THR A 102 4.83 19.82 -13.51
C THR A 102 4.08 19.60 -14.81
N CYS A 103 2.78 19.70 -14.75
CA CYS A 103 1.88 19.56 -15.88
C CYS A 103 1.83 20.84 -16.72
N ALA A 104 1.42 20.73 -17.97
CA ALA A 104 1.18 21.90 -18.84
C ALA A 104 0.10 22.84 -18.28
N SER A 105 -0.85 22.32 -17.52
CA SER A 105 -1.87 23.10 -16.78
C SER A 105 -1.33 23.89 -15.57
N GLY A 106 -0.07 23.67 -15.19
CA GLY A 106 0.51 24.22 -13.96
C GLY A 106 0.30 23.35 -12.71
N SER A 107 -0.55 22.32 -12.78
CA SER A 107 -0.73 21.37 -11.68
C SER A 107 0.56 20.60 -11.41
N THR A 108 0.80 20.24 -10.14
CA THR A 108 2.03 19.55 -9.76
C THR A 108 1.74 18.36 -8.85
N ALA A 109 2.59 17.33 -8.93
CA ALA A 109 2.64 16.23 -7.99
C ALA A 109 4.09 15.96 -7.57
N THR A 110 4.28 15.32 -6.42
CA THR A 110 5.62 15.05 -5.89
C THR A 110 5.67 13.65 -5.32
N THR A 111 6.81 12.96 -5.55
CA THR A 111 7.16 11.68 -4.95
C THR A 111 8.62 11.69 -4.54
N THR A 112 9.13 10.59 -3.97
CA THR A 112 10.53 10.47 -3.56
C THR A 112 11.16 9.24 -4.19
N VAL A 113 12.37 9.37 -4.73
CA VAL A 113 13.25 8.27 -5.12
C VAL A 113 14.39 8.14 -4.13
N TRP A 114 14.65 6.92 -3.68
CA TRP A 114 15.73 6.62 -2.76
C TRP A 114 16.94 6.10 -3.54
N VAL A 115 18.03 6.85 -3.51
CA VAL A 115 19.30 6.43 -4.09
C VAL A 115 20.11 5.76 -3.01
N ILE A 116 20.62 4.56 -3.29
CA ILE A 116 21.51 3.79 -2.41
C ILE A 116 22.86 3.58 -3.10
N SER A 117 23.92 3.32 -2.31
CA SER A 117 25.22 2.94 -2.86
C SER A 117 25.38 1.43 -2.91
N ALA A 118 26.19 0.94 -3.85
CA ALA A 118 26.54 -0.47 -3.93
C ALA A 118 27.29 -0.97 -2.67
N SER A 119 27.93 -0.03 -1.93
CA SER A 119 28.64 -0.33 -0.69
C SER A 119 27.72 -0.57 0.52
N SER A 120 26.42 -0.35 0.39
CA SER A 120 25.45 -0.62 1.47
C SER A 120 24.93 -2.05 1.43
N THR A 121 25.77 -3.04 1.06
CA THR A 121 25.44 -4.43 1.34
C THR A 121 25.31 -4.54 2.86
N PRO A 122 24.14 -4.87 3.41
CA PRO A 122 24.00 -5.02 4.85
C PRO A 122 25.00 -6.08 5.31
N THR A 123 26.04 -5.69 6.04
CA THR A 123 27.02 -6.64 6.61
C THR A 123 26.41 -7.49 7.72
N LYS A 124 25.17 -7.17 8.11
CA LYS A 124 24.37 -7.96 9.06
C LYS A 124 22.95 -8.02 8.52
N GLY A 125 22.44 -9.22 8.32
CA GLY A 125 21.02 -9.45 8.09
C GLY A 125 20.17 -8.88 9.25
N PRO A 126 18.88 -8.61 9.02
CA PRO A 126 18.00 -8.20 10.11
C PRO A 126 18.11 -9.22 11.25
N ASN A 127 18.16 -8.74 12.50
CA ASN A 127 18.18 -9.57 13.72
C ASN A 127 16.84 -10.34 13.89
N THR A 128 16.39 -11.00 12.85
CA THR A 128 15.28 -11.93 12.90
C THR A 128 15.81 -13.29 13.29
N GLY A 129 15.91 -13.53 14.61
CA GLY A 129 15.99 -14.82 15.31
C GLY A 129 16.81 -16.01 14.75
N GLY A 130 17.25 -15.99 13.51
CA GLY A 130 18.01 -17.08 12.88
C GLY A 130 19.52 -16.91 12.88
N GLY A 131 20.03 -15.71 13.20
CA GLY A 131 21.47 -15.41 13.09
C GLY A 131 22.34 -16.01 14.19
N TYR A 132 21.76 -16.48 15.29
CA TYR A 132 22.52 -17.10 16.36
C TYR A 132 23.11 -18.47 15.97
N LEU A 133 22.52 -19.14 15.00
CA LEU A 133 23.03 -20.43 14.49
C LEU A 133 24.11 -20.28 13.39
N ALA A 134 24.24 -19.08 12.81
CA ALA A 134 25.22 -18.83 11.75
C ALA A 134 26.62 -18.48 12.28
N HIS A 135 26.76 -18.12 13.54
CA HIS A 135 28.05 -17.97 14.19
C HIS A 135 28.42 -19.30 14.87
N GLY A 136 29.31 -20.06 14.24
CA GLY A 136 29.76 -21.41 14.55
C GLY A 136 30.28 -21.70 15.95
N GLY A 137 29.57 -21.28 17.01
CA GLY A 137 30.00 -21.46 18.38
C GLY A 137 28.98 -22.05 19.35
N GLY A 138 27.72 -22.29 18.93
CA GLY A 138 26.66 -22.68 19.90
C GLY A 138 25.78 -23.87 19.52
N GLY A 139 26.02 -24.53 18.37
CA GLY A 139 25.12 -25.58 17.85
C GLY A 139 25.08 -26.87 18.68
N THR A 140 26.10 -27.19 19.42
CA THR A 140 26.16 -28.39 20.26
C THR A 140 25.26 -28.35 21.48
N GLY A 141 25.03 -27.17 22.07
CA GLY A 141 24.16 -27.04 23.25
C GLY A 141 22.67 -27.22 22.93
N LEU A 142 22.22 -26.74 21.79
CA LEU A 142 20.81 -26.87 21.36
C LEU A 142 20.49 -28.28 20.88
N LEU A 143 21.42 -28.95 20.18
CA LEU A 143 21.27 -30.34 19.77
C LEU A 143 21.23 -31.26 20.99
N ALA A 144 22.10 -31.03 22.00
CA ALA A 144 22.12 -31.80 23.22
C ALA A 144 20.84 -31.59 24.05
N GLY A 145 20.38 -30.35 24.18
CA GLY A 145 19.15 -30.01 24.88
C GLY A 145 17.87 -30.57 24.21
N GLY A 146 17.83 -30.52 22.90
CA GLY A 146 16.68 -31.05 22.12
C GLY A 146 16.58 -32.58 22.23
N LEU A 147 17.69 -33.29 22.13
CA LEU A 147 17.72 -34.76 22.28
C LEU A 147 17.35 -35.20 23.68
N ALA A 148 17.80 -34.50 24.73
CA ALA A 148 17.44 -34.78 26.12
C ALA A 148 15.94 -34.60 26.37
N ALA A 149 15.30 -33.57 25.80
CA ALA A 149 13.85 -33.36 25.94
C ALA A 149 13.01 -34.46 25.27
N VAL A 150 13.45 -34.92 24.06
CA VAL A 150 12.78 -36.03 23.38
C VAL A 150 12.89 -37.33 24.12
N ALA A 151 14.09 -37.64 24.68
CA ALA A 151 14.31 -38.84 25.49
C ALA A 151 13.45 -38.86 26.77
N ALA A 152 13.38 -37.76 27.49
CA ALA A 152 12.57 -37.62 28.70
C ALA A 152 11.06 -37.72 28.39
N GLY A 153 10.61 -37.09 27.31
CA GLY A 153 9.21 -37.17 26.86
C GLY A 153 8.80 -38.59 26.42
N GLY A 154 9.69 -39.29 25.71
CA GLY A 154 9.48 -40.66 25.28
C GLY A 154 9.39 -41.66 26.45
N ALA A 155 10.26 -41.52 27.46
CA ALA A 155 10.25 -42.35 28.65
C ALA A 155 8.96 -42.21 29.49
N LEU A 156 8.48 -40.96 29.65
CA LEU A 156 7.22 -40.69 30.35
C LEU A 156 6.02 -41.29 29.59
N ALA A 157 5.97 -41.14 28.28
CA ALA A 157 4.91 -41.68 27.44
C ALA A 157 4.87 -43.21 27.53
N PHE A 158 6.03 -43.88 27.47
CA PHE A 158 6.13 -45.32 27.59
C PHE A 158 5.67 -45.82 28.96
N TRP A 159 6.09 -45.15 30.02
CA TRP A 159 5.72 -45.51 31.38
C TRP A 159 4.22 -45.36 31.66
N THR A 160 3.60 -44.29 31.17
CA THR A 160 2.16 -44.08 31.29
C THR A 160 1.37 -45.10 30.47
N ALA A 161 1.84 -45.48 29.29
CA ALA A 161 1.20 -46.52 28.46
C ALA A 161 1.25 -47.89 29.14
N ARG A 162 2.38 -48.24 29.81
CA ARG A 162 2.54 -49.49 30.52
C ARG A 162 1.60 -49.57 31.74
N ARG A 163 1.49 -48.50 32.54
CA ARG A 163 0.53 -48.44 33.68
C ARG A 163 -0.93 -48.64 33.26
N ARG A 164 -1.31 -48.11 32.10
CA ARG A 164 -2.68 -48.26 31.59
C ARG A 164 -3.02 -49.70 31.20
N ARG A 165 -2.04 -50.52 30.86
CA ARG A 165 -2.23 -51.93 30.55
C ARG A 165 -2.43 -52.78 31.79
N GLU A 166 -1.78 -52.42 32.90
CA GLU A 166 -1.90 -53.17 34.21
C GLU A 166 -3.24 -52.90 34.88
N VAL A 167 -3.88 -51.77 34.64
CA VAL A 167 -5.21 -51.45 35.23
C VAL A 167 -6.38 -52.06 34.43
N ARG A 168 -6.11 -52.65 33.25
CA ARG A 168 -7.15 -53.27 32.42
C ARG A 168 -7.23 -54.81 32.52
N GLN A 169 -6.43 -55.44 33.35
CA GLN A 169 -6.57 -56.85 33.74
C GLN A 169 -7.22 -56.95 35.13
#